data_b289d749e6936b97afe6e3b3cca0b871
#
_entry.id   b289d749e6936b97afe6e3b3cca0b871
#
_cell.length_a   1.000
_cell.length_b   1.000
_cell.length_c   1.000
_cell.angle_alpha   90.00
_cell.angle_beta   90.00
_cell.angle_gamma   90.00
#
_symmetry.space_group_name_H-M   'P 1'
#
loop_
_entity.id
_entity.type
_entity.pdbx_description
1 polymer ?
#
loop_
_entity_poly.entity_id
_entity_poly.type
_entity_poly.pdbx_seq_one_letter_code
_entity_poly.pdbx_strand_id
1 'polypeptide(L)'
;MAYRIRLQSTGHSFESHPRESILHAGLNAGLNLTHSCDNGSCGECRARLLQGNIQAIKHSDFMLTELERADNQFLMCCHQALSDCCIEAAEVNDPADIPEQRLFGKIGRVEQLNDQVVEFSVRLQRSKGLKFLAGQSVSLFFDGMRPKSLPMANCPCDSSRLRFQIRRRDDAFSEFVFNTLKKGREVIVAGPQGDFTLDEESDRSLLFVAWESGFAPISSLIDHAISQNPDRRIRLIWLGETASSHYLENQCRAWRDA
;
A
#
# COMPACT_ATOMS: atom_id res chain seq x y z
N MET A 1 -3.22 26.72 2.61
CA MET A 1 -3.85 26.47 1.28
C MET A 1 -3.24 25.17 0.78
N ALA A 2 -4.02 24.28 0.17
CA ALA A 2 -3.49 23.12 -0.55
C ALA A 2 -3.03 23.56 -1.94
N TYR A 3 -2.05 22.86 -2.50
CA TYR A 3 -1.53 23.06 -3.85
C TYR A 3 -1.85 21.84 -4.70
N ARG A 4 -2.26 22.07 -5.94
CA ARG A 4 -2.53 20.99 -6.90
C ARG A 4 -1.22 20.54 -7.55
N ILE A 5 -0.99 19.23 -7.54
CA ILE A 5 0.13 18.60 -8.22
C ILE A 5 -0.42 17.73 -9.34
N ARG A 6 0.12 17.88 -10.54
CA ARG A 6 -0.25 17.09 -11.72
C ARG A 6 0.94 16.25 -12.17
N LEU A 7 0.68 14.96 -12.43
CA LEU A 7 1.60 14.06 -13.11
C LEU A 7 1.51 14.27 -14.62
N GLN A 8 2.65 14.55 -15.26
CA GLN A 8 2.69 14.78 -16.71
C GLN A 8 2.41 13.50 -17.50
N SER A 9 2.86 12.34 -17.01
CA SER A 9 2.79 11.05 -17.70
C SER A 9 1.38 10.51 -17.80
N THR A 10 0.63 10.54 -16.69
CA THR A 10 -0.72 9.94 -16.59
C THR A 10 -1.83 10.98 -16.61
N GLY A 11 -1.50 12.26 -16.38
CA GLY A 11 -2.47 13.34 -16.26
C GLY A 11 -3.20 13.39 -14.92
N HIS A 12 -2.97 12.41 -14.03
CA HIS A 12 -3.53 12.41 -12.68
C HIS A 12 -3.12 13.64 -11.88
N SER A 13 -3.98 14.08 -10.99
CA SER A 13 -3.69 15.22 -10.10
C SER A 13 -4.18 14.97 -8.70
N PHE A 14 -3.47 15.52 -7.72
CA PHE A 14 -3.77 15.40 -6.30
C PHE A 14 -3.45 16.70 -5.57
N GLU A 15 -3.99 16.84 -4.37
CA GLU A 15 -3.73 17.99 -3.51
C GLU A 15 -2.62 17.67 -2.50
N SER A 16 -1.69 18.60 -2.30
CA SER A 16 -0.65 18.53 -1.28
C SER A 16 -0.85 19.65 -0.28
N HIS A 17 -0.85 19.30 1.01
CA HIS A 17 -0.99 20.25 2.10
C HIS A 17 0.38 20.78 2.57
N PRO A 18 0.43 21.97 3.22
CA PRO A 18 1.67 22.50 3.77
C PRO A 18 2.34 21.53 4.75
N ARG A 19 3.66 21.38 4.64
CA ARG A 19 4.50 20.47 5.42
C ARG A 19 4.30 18.98 5.12
N GLU A 20 3.46 18.62 4.17
CA GLU A 20 3.32 17.28 3.64
C GLU A 20 4.29 17.06 2.49
N SER A 21 4.93 15.89 2.41
CA SER A 21 5.76 15.57 1.26
C SER A 21 4.90 15.26 0.04
N ILE A 22 5.38 15.61 -1.14
CA ILE A 22 4.71 15.34 -2.41
C ILE A 22 4.42 13.84 -2.57
N LEU A 23 5.34 12.97 -2.11
CA LEU A 23 5.11 11.53 -2.11
C LEU A 23 3.91 11.14 -1.25
N HIS A 24 3.85 11.61 0.00
CA HIS A 24 2.74 11.24 0.90
C HIS A 24 1.41 11.79 0.40
N ALA A 25 1.39 13.01 -0.13
CA ALA A 25 0.19 13.58 -0.72
C ALA A 25 -0.36 12.71 -1.88
N GLY A 26 0.52 12.26 -2.79
CA GLY A 26 0.14 11.37 -3.87
C GLY A 26 -0.33 9.99 -3.40
N LEU A 27 0.38 9.39 -2.43
CA LEU A 27 -0.01 8.11 -1.84
C LEU A 27 -1.35 8.20 -1.09
N ASN A 28 -1.59 9.28 -0.35
CA ASN A 28 -2.86 9.53 0.35
C ASN A 28 -4.01 9.76 -0.63
N ALA A 29 -3.73 10.29 -1.81
CA ALA A 29 -4.68 10.39 -2.92
C ALA A 29 -4.84 9.07 -3.70
N GLY A 30 -4.18 7.99 -3.24
CA GLY A 30 -4.29 6.65 -3.82
C GLY A 30 -3.41 6.40 -5.05
N LEU A 31 -2.53 7.32 -5.45
CA LEU A 31 -1.64 7.09 -6.59
C LEU A 31 -0.52 6.10 -6.23
N ASN A 32 -0.19 5.20 -7.16
CA ASN A 32 0.87 4.21 -6.99
C ASN A 32 2.24 4.79 -7.38
N LEU A 33 2.67 5.86 -6.72
CA LEU A 33 3.94 6.50 -7.00
C LEU A 33 5.12 5.61 -6.61
N THR A 34 6.11 5.54 -7.49
CA THR A 34 7.31 4.73 -7.26
C THR A 34 8.09 5.20 -6.04
N HIS A 35 8.28 4.32 -5.06
CA HIS A 35 9.07 4.59 -3.85
C HIS A 35 9.44 3.27 -3.15
N SER A 36 10.45 3.28 -2.28
CA SER A 36 10.79 2.17 -1.36
C SER A 36 11.06 2.67 0.05
N CYS A 37 11.25 3.97 0.23
CA CYS A 37 11.40 4.61 1.54
C CYS A 37 10.64 5.93 1.56
N ASP A 38 10.55 6.55 2.75
CA ASP A 38 9.93 7.86 2.97
C ASP A 38 10.91 8.92 3.50
N ASN A 39 12.21 8.57 3.58
CA ASN A 39 13.25 9.36 4.26
C ASN A 39 14.41 9.83 3.36
N GLY A 40 14.29 9.64 2.04
CA GLY A 40 15.29 10.09 1.08
C GLY A 40 16.51 9.16 0.91
N SER A 41 16.50 7.95 1.49
CA SER A 41 17.68 7.07 1.49
C SER A 41 17.78 6.11 0.30
N CYS A 42 16.70 5.84 -0.44
CA CYS A 42 16.70 4.88 -1.55
C CYS A 42 16.80 5.54 -2.93
N GLY A 43 16.37 6.79 -3.08
CA GLY A 43 16.38 7.51 -4.36
C GLY A 43 15.28 7.10 -5.35
N GLU A 44 14.39 6.17 -5.01
CA GLU A 44 13.42 5.64 -5.98
C GLU A 44 12.20 6.54 -6.24
N CYS A 45 11.87 7.44 -5.31
CA CYS A 45 10.82 8.42 -5.50
C CYS A 45 11.29 9.66 -6.28
N ARG A 46 12.16 9.46 -7.28
CA ARG A 46 12.64 10.55 -8.15
C ARG A 46 11.50 11.08 -8.99
N ALA A 47 11.46 12.38 -9.10
CA ALA A 47 10.59 13.09 -10.02
C ALA A 47 11.36 14.27 -10.63
N ARG A 48 10.90 14.77 -11.75
CA ARG A 48 11.40 16.00 -12.37
C ARG A 48 10.33 17.08 -12.27
N LEU A 49 10.71 18.24 -11.75
CA LEU A 49 9.84 19.41 -11.68
C LEU A 49 9.78 20.06 -13.05
N LEU A 50 8.60 20.11 -13.66
CA LEU A 50 8.36 20.76 -14.95
C LEU A 50 7.83 22.18 -14.78
N GLN A 51 6.98 22.41 -13.79
CA GLN A 51 6.40 23.71 -13.46
C GLN A 51 6.12 23.81 -11.96
N GLY A 52 6.15 25.03 -11.44
CA GLY A 52 5.84 25.33 -10.04
C GLY A 52 7.09 25.49 -9.18
N ASN A 53 6.87 25.51 -7.85
CA ASN A 53 7.92 25.67 -6.85
C ASN A 53 7.80 24.61 -5.77
N ILE A 54 8.93 24.05 -5.38
CA ILE A 54 9.03 23.05 -4.30
C ILE A 54 10.07 23.49 -3.28
N GLN A 55 10.01 22.93 -2.09
CA GLN A 55 10.98 23.17 -1.02
C GLN A 55 11.38 21.87 -0.35
N ALA A 56 12.66 21.69 -0.09
CA ALA A 56 13.15 20.56 0.68
C ALA A 56 12.67 20.65 2.15
N ILE A 57 12.13 19.56 2.66
CA ILE A 57 11.72 19.35 4.05
C ILE A 57 12.56 18.29 4.78
N LYS A 58 13.35 17.53 4.02
CA LYS A 58 14.31 16.55 4.52
C LYS A 58 15.60 16.62 3.70
N HIS A 59 16.74 16.35 4.33
CA HIS A 59 18.03 16.28 3.62
C HIS A 59 18.13 15.03 2.76
N SER A 60 18.51 15.19 1.50
CA SER A 60 18.69 14.10 0.52
C SER A 60 19.83 14.37 -0.48
N ASP A 61 20.75 15.27 -0.11
CA ASP A 61 21.76 15.82 -1.03
C ASP A 61 22.71 14.79 -1.62
N PHE A 62 22.86 13.65 -0.98
CA PHE A 62 23.73 12.55 -1.42
C PHE A 62 23.08 11.60 -2.44
N MET A 63 21.76 11.71 -2.70
CA MET A 63 21.03 10.78 -3.56
C MET A 63 20.88 11.25 -5.00
N LEU A 64 21.16 12.51 -5.26
CA LEU A 64 21.08 13.12 -6.59
C LEU A 64 22.42 13.75 -6.94
N THR A 65 22.90 13.48 -8.15
CA THR A 65 24.08 14.13 -8.72
C THR A 65 23.80 15.61 -9.02
N GLU A 66 24.84 16.40 -9.22
CA GLU A 66 24.70 17.80 -9.63
C GLU A 66 23.99 17.96 -10.98
N LEU A 67 24.23 17.03 -11.91
CA LEU A 67 23.54 17.01 -13.21
C LEU A 67 22.04 16.75 -13.08
N GLU A 68 21.65 15.80 -12.23
CA GLU A 68 20.24 15.49 -11.96
C GLU A 68 19.52 16.67 -11.30
N ARG A 69 20.18 17.39 -10.37
CA ARG A 69 19.63 18.61 -9.77
C ARG A 69 19.52 19.75 -10.78
N ALA A 70 20.50 19.90 -11.67
CA ALA A 70 20.46 20.87 -12.75
C ALA A 70 19.32 20.59 -13.75
N ASP A 71 18.90 19.31 -13.89
CA ASP A 71 17.73 18.87 -14.66
C ASP A 71 16.42 18.93 -13.85
N ASN A 72 16.41 19.69 -12.74
CA ASN A 72 15.27 19.83 -11.83
C ASN A 72 14.75 18.51 -11.24
N GLN A 73 15.58 17.47 -11.15
CA GLN A 73 15.21 16.23 -10.47
C GLN A 73 15.24 16.44 -8.94
N PHE A 74 14.27 15.82 -8.28
CA PHE A 74 14.12 15.88 -6.84
C PHE A 74 13.55 14.57 -6.30
N LEU A 75 13.60 14.36 -4.97
CA LEU A 75 12.96 13.24 -4.30
C LEU A 75 11.60 13.68 -3.73
N MET A 76 10.51 13.09 -4.20
CA MET A 76 9.16 13.42 -3.75
C MET A 76 8.96 13.24 -2.23
N CYS A 77 9.62 12.28 -1.59
CA CYS A 77 9.54 12.07 -0.14
C CYS A 77 10.24 13.15 0.69
N CYS A 78 11.13 13.95 0.07
CA CYS A 78 11.93 14.98 0.73
C CYS A 78 11.48 16.39 0.43
N HIS A 79 10.49 16.59 -0.42
CA HIS A 79 10.05 17.92 -0.85
C HIS A 79 8.55 18.13 -0.63
N GLN A 80 8.18 19.36 -0.29
CA GLN A 80 6.81 19.87 -0.27
C GLN A 80 6.57 20.83 -1.43
N ALA A 81 5.32 20.97 -1.86
CA ALA A 81 4.93 21.99 -2.83
C ALA A 81 4.79 23.37 -2.16
N LEU A 82 5.16 24.42 -2.86
CA LEU A 82 4.96 25.82 -2.49
C LEU A 82 4.02 26.57 -3.45
N SER A 83 3.66 25.95 -4.56
CA SER A 83 2.69 26.41 -5.55
C SER A 83 2.05 25.19 -6.22
N ASP A 84 1.08 25.41 -7.09
CA ASP A 84 0.66 24.37 -8.03
C ASP A 84 1.85 23.92 -8.85
N CYS A 85 2.00 22.57 -9.02
CA CYS A 85 3.14 21.96 -9.68
C CYS A 85 2.70 21.01 -10.80
N CYS A 86 3.54 20.93 -11.83
CA CYS A 86 3.54 19.83 -12.78
C CYS A 86 4.86 19.07 -12.64
N ILE A 87 4.77 17.76 -12.44
CA ILE A 87 5.93 16.90 -12.24
C ILE A 87 5.89 15.71 -13.20
N GLU A 88 7.06 15.24 -13.60
CA GLU A 88 7.24 13.96 -14.25
C GLU A 88 7.71 12.94 -13.21
N ALA A 89 6.87 11.96 -12.92
CA ALA A 89 7.13 10.90 -11.95
C ALA A 89 6.58 9.57 -12.48
N ALA A 90 7.20 8.46 -12.08
CA ALA A 90 6.74 7.13 -12.42
C ALA A 90 5.58 6.74 -11.50
N GLU A 91 4.47 6.35 -12.12
CA GLU A 91 3.31 5.72 -11.50
C GLU A 91 3.19 4.29 -12.03
N VAL A 92 2.93 3.34 -11.15
CA VAL A 92 2.89 1.90 -11.47
C VAL A 92 1.45 1.43 -11.40
N ASN A 93 0.86 1.06 -12.53
CA ASN A 93 -0.54 0.64 -12.62
C ASN A 93 -0.69 -0.80 -13.14
N ASP A 94 0.37 -1.40 -13.70
CA ASP A 94 0.37 -2.77 -14.18
C ASP A 94 1.17 -3.69 -13.23
N PRO A 95 0.61 -4.85 -12.81
CA PRO A 95 1.35 -5.86 -12.05
C PRO A 95 2.67 -6.28 -12.69
N ALA A 96 2.77 -6.28 -14.02
CA ALA A 96 3.97 -6.65 -14.76
C ALA A 96 5.13 -5.65 -14.59
N ASP A 97 4.83 -4.41 -14.23
CA ASP A 97 5.84 -3.37 -14.01
C ASP A 97 6.51 -3.47 -12.63
N ILE A 98 5.98 -4.32 -11.74
CA ILE A 98 6.51 -4.49 -10.39
C ILE A 98 7.41 -5.73 -10.34
N PRO A 99 8.73 -5.55 -10.19
CA PRO A 99 9.64 -6.69 -10.06
C PRO A 99 9.40 -7.45 -8.76
N GLU A 100 9.71 -8.74 -8.75
CA GLU A 100 9.71 -9.52 -7.52
C GLU A 100 10.71 -8.94 -6.50
N GLN A 101 10.24 -8.73 -5.28
CA GLN A 101 11.02 -8.18 -4.17
C GLN A 101 11.16 -9.24 -3.08
N ARG A 102 12.28 -9.20 -2.36
CA ARG A 102 12.52 -10.06 -1.20
C ARG A 102 13.00 -9.22 -0.03
N LEU A 103 12.14 -9.05 0.95
CA LEU A 103 12.33 -8.11 2.06
C LEU A 103 12.30 -8.83 3.40
N PHE A 104 13.13 -8.34 4.34
CA PHE A 104 13.10 -8.78 5.73
C PHE A 104 12.10 -7.94 6.53
N GLY A 105 11.33 -8.62 7.36
CA GLY A 105 10.36 -7.98 8.25
C GLY A 105 10.29 -8.67 9.59
N LYS A 106 9.53 -8.05 10.49
CA LYS A 106 9.19 -8.61 11.82
C LYS A 106 7.70 -8.49 12.05
N ILE A 107 7.14 -9.49 12.71
CA ILE A 107 5.75 -9.42 13.14
C ILE A 107 5.57 -8.21 14.08
N GLY A 108 4.66 -7.32 13.70
CA GLY A 108 4.35 -6.10 14.45
C GLY A 108 3.26 -6.33 15.50
N ARG A 109 2.06 -6.66 15.06
CA ARG A 109 0.88 -6.94 15.88
C ARG A 109 0.31 -8.30 15.49
N VAL A 110 -0.21 -9.01 16.45
CA VAL A 110 -1.05 -10.20 16.26
C VAL A 110 -2.30 -9.95 17.07
N GLU A 111 -3.46 -10.03 16.44
CA GLU A 111 -4.75 -9.75 17.06
C GLU A 111 -5.76 -10.81 16.65
N GLN A 112 -6.40 -11.40 17.61
CA GLN A 112 -7.53 -12.28 17.37
C GLN A 112 -8.79 -11.44 17.16
N LEU A 113 -9.34 -11.45 15.95
CA LEU A 113 -10.54 -10.70 15.61
C LEU A 113 -11.82 -11.40 16.08
N ASN A 114 -11.79 -12.73 16.04
CA ASN A 114 -12.79 -13.63 16.62
C ASN A 114 -12.20 -15.05 16.81
N ASP A 115 -12.99 -16.02 17.21
CA ASP A 115 -12.51 -17.41 17.45
C ASP A 115 -11.95 -18.08 16.19
N GLN A 116 -12.30 -17.60 15.01
CA GLN A 116 -11.96 -18.18 13.72
C GLN A 116 -10.96 -17.36 12.90
N VAL A 117 -10.68 -16.09 13.26
CA VAL A 117 -9.84 -15.21 12.46
C VAL A 117 -8.83 -14.47 13.30
N VAL A 118 -7.58 -14.52 12.88
CA VAL A 118 -6.47 -13.73 13.40
C VAL A 118 -6.00 -12.75 12.31
N GLU A 119 -5.84 -11.48 12.67
CA GLU A 119 -5.09 -10.52 11.87
C GLU A 119 -3.68 -10.37 12.43
N PHE A 120 -2.67 -10.37 11.58
CA PHE A 120 -1.34 -9.98 11.98
C PHE A 120 -0.71 -8.99 10.99
N SER A 121 0.23 -8.20 11.46
CA SER A 121 0.98 -7.28 10.63
C SER A 121 2.46 -7.67 10.56
N VAL A 122 3.05 -7.44 9.38
CA VAL A 122 4.50 -7.50 9.17
C VAL A 122 5.01 -6.08 9.00
N ARG A 123 5.97 -5.68 9.83
CA ARG A 123 6.67 -4.40 9.69
C ARG A 123 7.97 -4.66 8.95
N LEU A 124 8.11 -4.04 7.79
CA LEU A 124 9.33 -4.06 6.99
C LEU A 124 10.39 -3.14 7.61
N GLN A 125 11.63 -3.24 7.17
CA GLN A 125 12.70 -2.35 7.61
C GLN A 125 12.34 -0.90 7.25
N ARG A 126 12.69 0.05 8.14
CA ARG A 126 12.29 1.47 8.03
C ARG A 126 12.63 2.16 6.71
N SER A 127 13.61 1.67 5.98
CA SER A 127 14.07 2.23 4.71
C SER A 127 13.51 1.52 3.46
N LYS A 128 12.62 0.52 3.66
CA LYS A 128 12.13 -0.30 2.55
C LYS A 128 10.65 -0.61 2.74
N GLY A 129 9.81 -0.10 1.84
CA GLY A 129 8.43 -0.55 1.65
C GLY A 129 8.37 -1.64 0.58
N LEU A 130 7.33 -2.46 0.59
CA LEU A 130 7.01 -3.34 -0.52
C LEU A 130 6.23 -2.55 -1.57
N LYS A 131 6.69 -2.57 -2.82
CA LYS A 131 5.87 -2.08 -3.94
C LYS A 131 4.86 -3.17 -4.30
N PHE A 132 3.60 -2.84 -4.32
CA PHE A 132 2.53 -3.75 -4.72
C PHE A 132 1.27 -2.96 -5.13
N LEU A 133 0.38 -3.61 -5.88
CA LEU A 133 -0.96 -3.09 -6.15
C LEU A 133 -1.96 -3.69 -5.18
N ALA A 134 -3.04 -2.95 -4.91
CA ALA A 134 -4.13 -3.44 -4.07
C ALA A 134 -4.67 -4.78 -4.61
N GLY A 135 -4.94 -5.72 -3.71
CA GLY A 135 -5.42 -7.07 -4.02
C GLY A 135 -4.34 -8.13 -4.29
N GLN A 136 -3.07 -7.72 -4.51
CA GLN A 136 -1.97 -8.67 -4.68
C GLN A 136 -1.62 -9.44 -3.41
N SER A 137 -0.88 -10.53 -3.59
CA SER A 137 -0.43 -11.45 -2.54
C SER A 137 1.10 -11.43 -2.42
N VAL A 138 1.60 -11.95 -1.29
CA VAL A 138 3.02 -12.22 -1.07
C VAL A 138 3.22 -13.60 -0.48
N SER A 139 4.40 -14.18 -0.69
CA SER A 139 4.85 -15.38 -0.01
C SER A 139 5.58 -15.02 1.28
N LEU A 140 5.13 -15.56 2.40
CA LEU A 140 5.78 -15.41 3.71
C LEU A 140 6.62 -16.64 4.03
N PHE A 141 7.87 -16.41 4.42
CA PHE A 141 8.83 -17.45 4.80
C PHE A 141 9.16 -17.30 6.28
N PHE A 142 8.68 -18.22 7.09
CA PHE A 142 9.07 -18.38 8.48
C PHE A 142 10.07 -19.51 8.61
N ASP A 143 11.05 -19.36 9.51
CA ASP A 143 12.02 -20.41 9.80
C ASP A 143 11.33 -21.67 10.29
N GLY A 144 11.71 -22.83 9.70
CA GLY A 144 11.12 -24.14 10.00
C GLY A 144 9.77 -24.42 9.36
N MET A 145 9.24 -23.54 8.48
CA MET A 145 7.93 -23.69 7.85
C MET A 145 7.99 -23.65 6.32
N ARG A 146 7.03 -24.29 5.67
CA ARG A 146 6.83 -24.10 4.23
C ARG A 146 6.32 -22.69 3.96
N PRO A 147 6.77 -22.04 2.85
CA PRO A 147 6.26 -20.75 2.44
C PRO A 147 4.74 -20.75 2.29
N LYS A 148 4.10 -19.66 2.70
CA LYS A 148 2.65 -19.48 2.55
C LYS A 148 2.37 -18.21 1.77
N SER A 149 1.67 -18.35 0.65
CA SER A 149 1.15 -17.20 -0.11
C SER A 149 -0.11 -16.67 0.55
N LEU A 150 -0.15 -15.37 0.79
CA LEU A 150 -1.26 -14.68 1.46
C LEU A 150 -1.56 -13.36 0.77
N PRO A 151 -2.84 -13.03 0.55
CA PRO A 151 -3.23 -11.70 0.08
C PRO A 151 -2.99 -10.65 1.16
N MET A 152 -2.59 -9.47 0.74
CA MET A 152 -2.45 -8.32 1.63
C MET A 152 -3.82 -7.67 1.86
N ALA A 153 -4.10 -7.30 3.12
CA ALA A 153 -5.38 -6.72 3.53
C ALA A 153 -5.32 -5.20 3.67
N ASN A 154 -4.17 -4.57 3.45
CA ASN A 154 -3.99 -3.12 3.52
C ASN A 154 -3.81 -2.49 2.14
N CYS A 155 -4.15 -1.21 2.03
CA CYS A 155 -3.84 -0.38 0.86
C CYS A 155 -2.33 -0.30 0.63
N PRO A 156 -1.85 -0.19 -0.64
CA PRO A 156 -0.44 0.09 -0.97
C PRO A 156 0.11 1.38 -0.36
N CYS A 157 -0.74 2.32 0.01
CA CYS A 157 -0.39 3.56 0.69
C CYS A 157 0.39 3.35 2.01
N ASP A 158 0.21 2.21 2.71
CA ASP A 158 1.06 1.78 3.83
C ASP A 158 1.94 0.58 3.41
N SER A 159 2.94 0.87 2.59
CA SER A 159 3.86 -0.13 2.02
C SER A 159 4.86 -0.71 3.04
N SER A 160 5.02 -0.07 4.18
CA SER A 160 5.95 -0.48 5.26
C SER A 160 5.34 -1.43 6.28
N ARG A 161 4.01 -1.53 6.31
CA ARG A 161 3.25 -2.38 7.23
C ARG A 161 2.22 -3.20 6.49
N LEU A 162 2.55 -4.44 6.21
CA LEU A 162 1.64 -5.38 5.53
C LEU A 162 0.71 -6.03 6.54
N ARG A 163 -0.59 -6.13 6.22
CA ARG A 163 -1.60 -6.78 7.06
C ARG A 163 -2.10 -8.05 6.39
N PHE A 164 -2.34 -9.08 7.19
CA PHE A 164 -2.81 -10.39 6.75
C PHE A 164 -3.90 -10.90 7.67
N GLN A 165 -4.95 -11.48 7.09
CA GLN A 165 -6.08 -12.07 7.83
C GLN A 165 -6.12 -13.57 7.56
N ILE A 166 -6.06 -14.34 8.61
CA ILE A 166 -5.98 -15.81 8.54
C ILE A 166 -7.19 -16.41 9.24
N ARG A 167 -7.97 -17.17 8.48
CA ARG A 167 -9.03 -18.01 9.07
C ARG A 167 -8.42 -19.29 9.59
N ARG A 168 -8.92 -19.75 10.73
CA ARG A 168 -8.56 -21.05 11.31
C ARG A 168 -8.89 -22.18 10.34
N ARG A 169 -7.89 -23.01 10.07
CA ARG A 169 -8.00 -24.20 9.22
C ARG A 169 -7.22 -25.33 9.86
N ASP A 170 -7.49 -26.56 9.44
CA ASP A 170 -6.71 -27.74 9.82
C ASP A 170 -5.45 -27.84 8.96
N ASP A 171 -4.54 -26.86 9.14
CA ASP A 171 -3.21 -26.85 8.52
C ASP A 171 -2.15 -26.29 9.47
N ALA A 172 -0.90 -26.71 9.27
CA ALA A 172 0.23 -26.34 10.12
C ALA A 172 0.47 -24.81 10.20
N PHE A 173 0.16 -24.08 9.13
CA PHE A 173 0.34 -22.63 9.12
C PHE A 173 -0.72 -21.94 9.97
N SER A 174 -1.96 -22.38 9.87
CA SER A 174 -3.05 -21.88 10.72
C SER A 174 -2.76 -22.13 12.19
N GLU A 175 -2.36 -23.36 12.53
CA GLU A 175 -1.97 -23.74 13.89
C GLU A 175 -0.84 -22.85 14.43
N PHE A 176 0.19 -22.61 13.61
CA PHE A 176 1.29 -21.70 13.96
C PHE A 176 0.79 -20.28 14.23
N VAL A 177 -0.06 -19.71 13.35
CA VAL A 177 -0.56 -18.33 13.48
C VAL A 177 -1.39 -18.16 14.75
N PHE A 178 -2.26 -19.13 15.06
CA PHE A 178 -3.16 -19.04 16.21
C PHE A 178 -2.49 -19.29 17.54
N ASN A 179 -1.49 -20.18 17.60
CA ASN A 179 -0.96 -20.65 18.88
C ASN A 179 0.49 -20.21 19.15
N THR A 180 1.26 -19.90 18.10
CA THR A 180 2.72 -19.70 18.26
C THR A 180 3.20 -18.32 17.79
N LEU A 181 2.56 -17.71 16.79
CA LEU A 181 3.01 -16.46 16.18
C LEU A 181 2.95 -15.31 17.20
N LYS A 182 4.08 -14.64 17.41
CA LYS A 182 4.21 -13.53 18.36
C LYS A 182 4.90 -12.33 17.73
N LYS A 183 4.61 -11.15 18.28
CA LYS A 183 5.31 -9.90 17.95
C LYS A 183 6.83 -10.08 18.02
N GLY A 184 7.54 -9.54 17.04
CA GLY A 184 9.01 -9.59 16.95
C GLY A 184 9.55 -10.79 16.19
N ARG A 185 8.73 -11.83 15.88
CA ARG A 185 9.16 -12.97 15.05
C ARG A 185 9.61 -12.47 13.68
N GLU A 186 10.75 -12.94 13.22
CA GLU A 186 11.30 -12.61 11.90
C GLU A 186 10.58 -13.36 10.79
N VAL A 187 10.45 -12.70 9.64
CA VAL A 187 9.81 -13.24 8.45
C VAL A 187 10.46 -12.64 7.20
N ILE A 188 10.59 -13.44 6.15
CA ILE A 188 10.94 -12.94 4.83
C ILE A 188 9.65 -12.83 4.03
N VAL A 189 9.46 -11.70 3.35
CA VAL A 189 8.36 -11.41 2.45
C VAL A 189 8.90 -11.43 1.03
N ALA A 190 8.32 -12.24 0.14
CA ALA A 190 8.67 -12.29 -1.28
C ALA A 190 7.42 -12.05 -2.14
N GLY A 191 7.51 -11.17 -3.10
CA GLY A 191 6.43 -10.77 -4.00
C GLY A 191 6.61 -9.34 -4.49
N PRO A 192 5.54 -8.69 -4.99
CA PRO A 192 4.15 -9.16 -4.99
C PRO A 192 3.88 -10.24 -6.03
N GLN A 193 2.70 -10.86 -5.94
CA GLN A 193 2.23 -11.90 -6.85
C GLN A 193 0.73 -11.73 -7.13
N GLY A 194 0.31 -12.10 -8.32
CA GLY A 194 -1.09 -12.10 -8.74
C GLY A 194 -1.53 -10.82 -9.45
N ASP A 195 -2.62 -10.98 -10.19
CA ASP A 195 -3.25 -10.00 -11.08
C ASP A 195 -4.66 -9.60 -10.63
N PHE A 196 -5.04 -9.94 -9.40
CA PHE A 196 -6.32 -9.53 -8.81
C PHE A 196 -6.22 -8.07 -8.34
N THR A 197 -6.19 -7.15 -9.29
CA THR A 197 -6.02 -5.71 -9.08
C THR A 197 -7.20 -4.94 -9.68
N LEU A 198 -7.28 -3.63 -9.40
CA LEU A 198 -8.24 -2.75 -10.05
C LEU A 198 -7.77 -2.36 -11.44
N ASP A 199 -8.72 -2.14 -12.33
CA ASP A 199 -8.52 -1.40 -13.55
C ASP A 199 -8.60 0.09 -13.20
N GLU A 200 -7.43 0.73 -13.10
CA GLU A 200 -7.28 2.13 -12.67
C GLU A 200 -7.84 3.12 -13.71
N GLU A 201 -7.92 2.73 -14.98
CA GLU A 201 -8.46 3.56 -16.06
C GLU A 201 -9.99 3.52 -16.11
N SER A 202 -10.63 2.63 -15.37
CA SER A 202 -12.07 2.41 -15.41
C SER A 202 -12.83 3.23 -14.36
N ASP A 203 -13.76 4.07 -14.79
CA ASP A 203 -14.70 4.79 -13.92
C ASP A 203 -15.97 3.99 -13.56
N ARG A 204 -16.03 2.72 -13.92
CA ARG A 204 -17.19 1.87 -13.65
C ARG A 204 -17.43 1.68 -12.15
N SER A 205 -18.70 1.54 -11.77
CA SER A 205 -19.06 1.11 -10.42
C SER A 205 -18.45 -0.26 -10.11
N LEU A 206 -17.97 -0.44 -8.88
CA LEU A 206 -17.33 -1.67 -8.42
C LEU A 206 -18.34 -2.54 -7.66
N LEU A 207 -18.34 -3.83 -7.96
CA LEU A 207 -19.03 -4.85 -7.18
C LEU A 207 -18.00 -5.85 -6.67
N PHE A 208 -17.81 -5.91 -5.35
CA PHE A 208 -16.97 -6.89 -4.69
C PHE A 208 -17.83 -7.99 -4.07
N VAL A 209 -17.40 -9.23 -4.25
CA VAL A 209 -18.00 -10.39 -3.60
C VAL A 209 -16.92 -11.10 -2.80
N ALA A 210 -17.03 -11.10 -1.48
CA ALA A 210 -16.14 -11.80 -0.56
C ALA A 210 -16.80 -13.04 0.01
N TRP A 211 -16.03 -14.12 0.18
CA TRP A 211 -16.41 -15.27 0.96
C TRP A 211 -15.45 -15.43 2.14
N GLU A 212 -15.98 -15.37 3.37
CA GLU A 212 -15.18 -15.54 4.60
C GLU A 212 -13.91 -14.65 4.62
N SER A 213 -12.73 -15.26 4.83
CA SER A 213 -11.43 -14.53 4.82
C SER A 213 -10.97 -14.08 3.43
N GLY A 214 -11.67 -14.40 2.35
CA GLY A 214 -11.53 -13.75 1.04
C GLY A 214 -11.81 -12.25 1.08
N PHE A 215 -12.31 -11.75 2.21
CA PHE A 215 -12.43 -10.34 2.49
C PHE A 215 -11.08 -9.59 2.52
N ALA A 216 -9.97 -10.26 2.89
CA ALA A 216 -8.66 -9.62 3.02
C ALA A 216 -8.18 -8.85 1.78
N PRO A 217 -8.07 -9.44 0.57
CA PRO A 217 -7.68 -8.69 -0.63
C PRO A 217 -8.73 -7.65 -1.03
N ILE A 218 -10.01 -7.91 -0.80
CA ILE A 218 -11.09 -6.98 -1.11
C ILE A 218 -11.03 -5.75 -0.20
N SER A 219 -10.65 -5.90 1.07
CA SER A 219 -10.39 -4.77 1.96
C SER A 219 -9.31 -3.84 1.39
N SER A 220 -8.20 -4.41 0.88
CA SER A 220 -7.14 -3.65 0.22
C SER A 220 -7.65 -2.89 -1.01
N LEU A 221 -8.46 -3.55 -1.85
CA LEU A 221 -9.03 -2.95 -3.08
C LEU A 221 -10.02 -1.83 -2.75
N ILE A 222 -10.87 -1.98 -1.73
CA ILE A 222 -11.83 -0.96 -1.32
C ILE A 222 -11.13 0.26 -0.74
N ASP A 223 -10.17 0.06 0.20
CA ASP A 223 -9.39 1.15 0.78
C ASP A 223 -8.67 1.94 -0.33
N HIS A 224 -8.11 1.24 -1.31
CA HIS A 224 -7.45 1.87 -2.45
C HIS A 224 -8.44 2.62 -3.35
N ALA A 225 -9.55 2.00 -3.73
CA ALA A 225 -10.57 2.62 -4.59
C ALA A 225 -11.17 3.89 -3.97
N ILE A 226 -11.42 3.90 -2.65
CA ILE A 226 -11.91 5.08 -1.93
C ILE A 226 -10.84 6.20 -1.93
N SER A 227 -9.56 5.85 -1.75
CA SER A 227 -8.48 6.83 -1.76
C SER A 227 -8.26 7.47 -3.13
N GLN A 228 -8.51 6.72 -4.22
CA GLN A 228 -8.42 7.21 -5.59
C GLN A 228 -9.61 8.11 -5.97
N ASN A 229 -10.80 7.66 -5.68
CA ASN A 229 -12.03 8.36 -6.03
C ASN A 229 -13.12 8.10 -4.97
N PRO A 230 -13.28 9.02 -4.00
CA PRO A 230 -14.29 8.88 -2.94
C PRO A 230 -15.72 8.80 -3.46
N ASP A 231 -16.00 9.38 -4.62
CA ASP A 231 -17.34 9.39 -5.24
C ASP A 231 -17.63 8.12 -6.05
N ARG A 232 -16.65 7.21 -6.20
CA ARG A 232 -16.82 5.97 -6.95
C ARG A 232 -17.84 5.07 -6.25
N ARG A 233 -18.86 4.65 -6.98
CA ARG A 233 -19.87 3.72 -6.44
C ARG A 233 -19.26 2.35 -6.19
N ILE A 234 -19.23 1.94 -4.92
CA ILE A 234 -18.74 0.64 -4.49
C ILE A 234 -19.87 -0.13 -3.81
N ARG A 235 -20.03 -1.40 -4.18
CA ARG A 235 -20.93 -2.34 -3.51
C ARG A 235 -20.12 -3.55 -3.05
N LEU A 236 -20.26 -3.91 -1.78
CA LEU A 236 -19.67 -5.10 -1.18
C LEU A 236 -20.78 -6.10 -0.82
N ILE A 237 -20.62 -7.34 -1.25
CA ILE A 237 -21.39 -8.49 -0.77
C ILE A 237 -20.40 -9.40 -0.04
N TRP A 238 -20.48 -9.43 1.27
CA TRP A 238 -19.62 -10.29 2.09
C TRP A 238 -20.45 -11.46 2.64
N LEU A 239 -20.15 -12.64 2.15
CA LEU A 239 -20.83 -13.90 2.50
C LEU A 239 -20.02 -14.63 3.56
N GLY A 240 -20.71 -15.27 4.49
CA GLY A 240 -20.13 -16.08 5.55
C GLY A 240 -21.07 -17.18 6.01
N GLU A 241 -20.51 -18.23 6.59
CA GLU A 241 -21.30 -19.37 7.13
C GLU A 241 -22.08 -18.99 8.37
N THR A 242 -21.57 -18.02 9.13
CA THR A 242 -22.19 -17.56 10.39
C THR A 242 -22.11 -16.03 10.51
N ALA A 243 -22.86 -15.45 11.43
CA ALA A 243 -22.78 -14.01 11.71
C ALA A 243 -21.38 -13.57 12.16
N SER A 244 -20.64 -14.43 12.85
CA SER A 244 -19.24 -14.15 13.28
C SER A 244 -18.23 -14.13 12.15
N SER A 245 -18.61 -14.55 10.93
CA SER A 245 -17.77 -14.45 9.74
C SER A 245 -17.49 -13.00 9.34
N HIS A 246 -18.34 -12.04 9.77
CA HIS A 246 -18.21 -10.59 9.49
C HIS A 246 -17.36 -9.89 10.57
N TYR A 247 -16.13 -10.34 10.74
CA TYR A 247 -15.21 -9.97 11.84
C TYR A 247 -14.70 -8.50 11.80
N LEU A 248 -14.91 -7.78 10.72
CA LEU A 248 -14.56 -6.35 10.55
C LEU A 248 -15.78 -5.49 10.12
N GLU A 249 -16.95 -5.76 10.68
CA GLU A 249 -18.16 -5.01 10.38
C GLU A 249 -18.01 -3.49 10.59
N ASN A 250 -17.25 -3.06 11.61
CA ASN A 250 -16.98 -1.65 11.87
C ASN A 250 -16.19 -0.98 10.74
N GLN A 251 -15.29 -1.70 10.08
CA GLN A 251 -14.57 -1.19 8.91
C GLN A 251 -15.54 -0.98 7.74
N CYS A 252 -16.44 -1.93 7.50
CA CYS A 252 -17.46 -1.79 6.46
C CYS A 252 -18.41 -0.61 6.72
N ARG A 253 -18.76 -0.35 7.99
CA ARG A 253 -19.54 0.82 8.37
C ARG A 253 -18.76 2.12 8.11
N ALA A 254 -17.49 2.17 8.48
CA ALA A 254 -16.63 3.34 8.22
C ALA A 254 -16.54 3.68 6.73
N TRP A 255 -16.42 2.69 5.86
CA TRP A 255 -16.44 2.91 4.40
C TRP A 255 -17.77 3.45 3.87
N ARG A 256 -18.89 3.05 4.48
CA ARG A 256 -20.21 3.57 4.09
C ARG A 256 -20.40 5.03 4.50
N ASP A 257 -19.79 5.43 5.62
CA ASP A 257 -19.97 6.74 6.24
C ASP A 257 -18.93 7.77 5.73
N ALA A 258 -17.91 7.30 4.96
CA ALA A 258 -16.89 8.12 4.32
C ALA A 258 -17.32 8.60 2.93
#